data_767c6e59b94a7fddef303a963dd5035f
#
_entry.id   767c6e59b94a7fddef303a963dd5035f
#
_cell.length_a   1.000
_cell.length_b   1.000
_cell.length_c   1.000
_cell.angle_alpha   90.00
_cell.angle_beta   90.00
_cell.angle_gamma   90.00
#
_symmetry.space_group_name_H-M   'P 1'
#
loop_
_entity.id
_entity.type
_entity.pdbx_description
1 polymer ?
#
loop_
_entity_poly.entity_id
_entity_poly.type
_entity_poly.pdbx_seq_one_letter_code
_entity_poly.pdbx_strand_id
1 'polypeptide(L)'
;MIIIDTALKKRQSLNNPIRVGMIGAGEMAKGMINQIEKYTPGMVVSATYNRTPERAKKVYDALGLTNYLITDDIIKANQAIADGKSVITGDVQTFLNLDKVEVVVESTGAIDFGAKIILEAFAHGKHVLSFNAELDSTLGPILLKKAKESNVKYALGDGDQPGVTMNLYRYVKGMGFDPLICGNVKGMLDYYRTPATQKGFAESWGMAPEMATNFADGTKVAFEQSCIANATGMRVAKRGMLAYESNDHIDNLTHLYDFDQLKAWGGIVEFIIGAKPSPGVFVYATTEDPYSIKYLDYGKLGKGPLYSFYVPYHLLFFDIASSISRLIDFDDPVIIPLDKPYVDVVATAKTDLNPGDTIDGIGGFKTYGLCDNHNEVRSANLLYMGLAEGCVVTKPVKKDSVLTYDDVVVPKGRLIDRLMVEQVSL
;
A
#
# COMPACT_ATOMS: atom_id res chain seq x y z
N MET A 1 2.63 11.22 -18.10
CA MET A 1 2.32 12.62 -17.71
C MET A 1 0.94 12.62 -17.08
N ILE A 2 0.80 13.26 -15.96
CA ILE A 2 -0.46 13.28 -15.21
C ILE A 2 -1.05 14.66 -15.40
N ILE A 3 -2.28 14.74 -15.94
CA ILE A 3 -2.97 16.00 -16.28
C ILE A 3 -4.00 16.43 -15.22
N ILE A 4 -3.80 16.00 -13.97
CA ILE A 4 -4.73 16.25 -12.89
C ILE A 4 -4.91 17.71 -12.55
N ASP A 5 -3.87 18.53 -12.75
CA ASP A 5 -3.91 19.97 -12.45
C ASP A 5 -4.98 20.69 -13.28
N THR A 6 -5.16 20.29 -14.53
CA THR A 6 -6.23 20.83 -15.39
C THR A 6 -7.63 20.44 -14.90
N ALA A 7 -7.82 19.17 -14.51
CA ALA A 7 -9.09 18.68 -13.97
C ALA A 7 -9.43 19.39 -12.65
N LEU A 8 -8.47 19.51 -11.75
CA LEU A 8 -8.65 20.16 -10.45
C LEU A 8 -8.93 21.66 -10.57
N LYS A 9 -8.23 22.38 -11.48
CA LYS A 9 -8.54 23.78 -11.79
C LYS A 9 -9.96 23.96 -12.35
N LYS A 10 -10.42 23.03 -13.19
CA LYS A 10 -11.81 23.01 -13.67
C LYS A 10 -12.79 22.82 -12.52
N ARG A 11 -12.54 21.87 -11.61
CA ARG A 11 -13.33 21.67 -10.40
C ARG A 11 -13.41 22.94 -9.55
N GLN A 12 -12.28 23.62 -9.36
CA GLN A 12 -12.22 24.89 -8.62
C GLN A 12 -13.05 25.99 -9.31
N SER A 13 -12.91 26.15 -10.63
CA SER A 13 -13.65 27.19 -11.39
C SER A 13 -15.16 26.99 -11.37
N LEU A 14 -15.62 25.74 -11.25
CA LEU A 14 -17.02 25.36 -11.13
C LEU A 14 -17.53 25.38 -9.69
N ASN A 15 -16.69 25.74 -8.72
CA ASN A 15 -17.00 25.65 -7.29
C ASN A 15 -17.53 24.27 -6.86
N ASN A 16 -16.98 23.22 -7.49
CA ASN A 16 -17.36 21.82 -7.25
C ASN A 16 -16.11 20.98 -6.89
N PRO A 17 -15.44 21.24 -5.76
CA PRO A 17 -14.25 20.50 -5.37
C PRO A 17 -14.57 19.03 -5.08
N ILE A 18 -13.60 18.14 -5.29
CA ILE A 18 -13.67 16.77 -4.80
C ILE A 18 -13.68 16.82 -3.27
N ARG A 19 -14.67 16.18 -2.66
CA ARG A 19 -14.88 16.18 -1.20
C ARG A 19 -14.36 14.89 -0.59
N VAL A 20 -13.27 15.02 0.14
CA VAL A 20 -12.52 13.91 0.73
C VAL A 20 -12.94 13.73 2.19
N GLY A 21 -13.19 12.47 2.58
CA GLY A 21 -13.28 12.04 3.96
C GLY A 21 -12.01 11.30 4.37
N MET A 22 -11.36 11.72 5.44
CA MET A 22 -10.14 11.09 5.96
C MET A 22 -10.46 10.14 7.10
N ILE A 23 -9.93 8.91 7.07
CA ILE A 23 -9.97 7.96 8.18
C ILE A 23 -8.58 7.80 8.76
N GLY A 24 -8.43 8.21 10.03
CA GLY A 24 -7.16 8.25 10.72
C GLY A 24 -6.66 9.68 10.98
N ALA A 25 -5.74 9.83 11.92
CA ALA A 25 -5.11 11.09 12.31
C ALA A 25 -3.62 10.88 12.68
N GLY A 26 -2.94 9.99 11.94
CA GLY A 26 -1.50 9.77 12.04
C GLY A 26 -0.70 10.74 11.15
N GLU A 27 0.61 10.57 11.08
CA GLU A 27 1.49 11.43 10.28
C GLU A 27 1.17 11.37 8.77
N MET A 28 0.76 10.21 8.24
CA MET A 28 0.30 10.10 6.85
C MET A 28 -0.95 10.93 6.60
N ALA A 29 -1.97 10.78 7.45
CA ALA A 29 -3.20 11.59 7.35
C ALA A 29 -2.90 13.09 7.46
N LYS A 30 -2.03 13.50 8.39
CA LYS A 30 -1.59 14.88 8.56
C LYS A 30 -0.94 15.43 7.28
N GLY A 31 -0.04 14.65 6.66
CA GLY A 31 0.60 15.04 5.40
C GLY A 31 -0.41 15.19 4.26
N MET A 32 -1.36 14.25 4.12
CA MET A 32 -2.41 14.30 3.10
C MET A 32 -3.35 15.49 3.31
N ILE A 33 -3.80 15.74 4.54
CA ILE A 33 -4.64 16.90 4.87
C ILE A 33 -3.91 18.20 4.51
N ASN A 34 -2.61 18.30 4.90
CA ASN A 34 -1.80 19.46 4.55
C ASN A 34 -1.68 19.67 3.04
N GLN A 35 -1.45 18.59 2.29
CA GLN A 35 -1.31 18.64 0.83
C GLN A 35 -2.62 19.07 0.17
N ILE A 36 -3.74 18.49 0.58
CA ILE A 36 -5.06 18.82 0.02
C ILE A 36 -5.44 20.27 0.34
N GLU A 37 -5.42 20.65 1.61
CA GLU A 37 -5.94 21.93 2.07
C GLU A 37 -5.10 23.14 1.64
N LYS A 38 -3.77 22.98 1.50
CA LYS A 38 -2.91 24.12 1.20
C LYS A 38 -2.44 24.18 -0.26
N TYR A 39 -2.38 23.04 -0.96
CA TYR A 39 -1.68 22.97 -2.24
C TYR A 39 -2.49 22.35 -3.38
N THR A 40 -3.73 21.89 -3.10
CA THR A 40 -4.54 21.19 -4.10
C THR A 40 -5.85 21.95 -4.40
N PRO A 41 -5.83 22.91 -5.32
CA PRO A 41 -7.06 23.60 -5.73
C PRO A 41 -8.06 22.60 -6.33
N GLY A 42 -9.37 22.78 -6.04
CA GLY A 42 -10.41 21.87 -6.54
C GLY A 42 -10.57 20.57 -5.75
N MET A 43 -9.94 20.48 -4.58
CA MET A 43 -10.12 19.37 -3.64
C MET A 43 -10.18 19.92 -2.21
N VAL A 44 -10.96 19.31 -1.34
CA VAL A 44 -11.10 19.72 0.07
C VAL A 44 -11.30 18.52 0.98
N VAL A 45 -10.75 18.57 2.19
CA VAL A 45 -11.02 17.58 3.25
C VAL A 45 -12.30 17.99 3.97
N SER A 46 -13.44 17.40 3.57
CA SER A 46 -14.73 17.73 4.14
C SER A 46 -14.96 17.12 5.52
N ALA A 47 -14.33 15.96 5.80
CA ALA A 47 -14.48 15.31 7.09
C ALA A 47 -13.24 14.51 7.47
N THR A 48 -12.98 14.41 8.78
CA THR A 48 -11.97 13.51 9.34
C THR A 48 -12.61 12.70 10.48
N TYR A 49 -12.58 11.37 10.32
CA TYR A 49 -12.93 10.43 11.37
C TYR A 49 -11.69 9.98 12.13
N ASN A 50 -11.78 10.07 13.44
CA ASN A 50 -10.83 9.40 14.33
C ASN A 50 -11.55 9.01 15.62
N ARG A 51 -11.39 7.77 16.08
CA ARG A 51 -11.97 7.24 17.33
C ARG A 51 -11.74 8.19 18.52
N THR A 52 -10.66 8.97 18.49
CA THR A 52 -10.35 10.03 19.44
C THR A 52 -10.33 11.37 18.69
N PRO A 53 -11.43 12.14 18.62
CA PRO A 53 -11.50 13.38 17.85
C PRO A 53 -10.40 14.38 18.15
N GLU A 54 -9.94 14.41 19.40
CA GLU A 54 -8.86 15.28 19.86
C GLU A 54 -7.54 15.04 19.11
N ARG A 55 -7.29 13.82 18.62
CA ARG A 55 -6.12 13.53 17.76
C ARG A 55 -6.24 14.23 16.41
N ALA A 56 -7.42 14.15 15.78
CA ALA A 56 -7.67 14.85 14.53
C ALA A 56 -7.62 16.38 14.75
N LYS A 57 -8.22 16.89 15.82
CA LYS A 57 -8.11 18.30 16.20
C LYS A 57 -6.66 18.77 16.29
N LYS A 58 -5.79 18.01 16.98
CA LYS A 58 -4.36 18.34 17.07
C LYS A 58 -3.68 18.42 15.70
N VAL A 59 -4.06 17.57 14.75
CA VAL A 59 -3.56 17.62 13.37
C VAL A 59 -3.97 18.93 12.70
N TYR A 60 -5.26 19.30 12.78
CA TYR A 60 -5.76 20.55 12.20
C TYR A 60 -5.09 21.77 12.82
N ASP A 61 -5.01 21.83 14.15
CA ASP A 61 -4.35 22.92 14.87
C ASP A 61 -2.85 23.07 14.47
N ALA A 62 -2.13 21.93 14.39
CA ALA A 62 -0.72 21.91 13.97
C ALA A 62 -0.52 22.38 12.52
N LEU A 63 -1.52 22.22 11.67
CA LEU A 63 -1.51 22.71 10.28
C LEU A 63 -2.04 24.15 10.15
N GLY A 64 -2.52 24.77 11.23
CA GLY A 64 -3.12 26.09 11.21
C GLY A 64 -4.50 26.13 10.57
N LEU A 65 -5.19 25.00 10.47
CA LEU A 65 -6.54 24.89 9.96
C LEU A 65 -7.54 25.13 11.08
N THR A 66 -8.29 26.23 11.02
CA THR A 66 -9.22 26.66 12.09
C THR A 66 -10.69 26.57 11.70
N ASN A 67 -11.00 26.37 10.43
CA ASN A 67 -12.37 26.35 9.91
C ASN A 67 -12.97 24.93 9.97
N TYR A 68 -13.17 24.40 11.17
CA TYR A 68 -13.76 23.07 11.38
C TYR A 68 -14.80 23.07 12.49
N LEU A 69 -15.67 22.04 12.49
CA LEU A 69 -16.63 21.73 13.55
C LEU A 69 -16.37 20.32 14.07
N ILE A 70 -16.30 20.15 15.40
CA ILE A 70 -16.27 18.82 16.03
C ILE A 70 -17.69 18.47 16.43
N THR A 71 -18.23 17.39 15.83
CA THR A 71 -19.61 16.95 16.11
C THR A 71 -19.84 15.52 15.64
N ASP A 72 -20.68 14.80 16.39
CA ASP A 72 -21.23 13.50 16.02
C ASP A 72 -22.72 13.61 15.60
N ASP A 73 -23.26 14.83 15.50
CA ASP A 73 -24.61 15.11 15.02
C ASP A 73 -24.58 15.25 13.49
N ILE A 74 -25.21 14.32 12.78
CA ILE A 74 -25.21 14.26 11.31
C ILE A 74 -25.81 15.50 10.65
N ILE A 75 -26.84 16.11 11.27
CA ILE A 75 -27.52 17.31 10.72
C ILE A 75 -26.55 18.50 10.79
N LYS A 76 -25.91 18.69 11.95
CA LYS A 76 -24.89 19.75 12.12
C LYS A 76 -23.68 19.52 11.25
N ALA A 77 -23.25 18.27 11.09
CA ALA A 77 -22.12 17.89 10.25
C ALA A 77 -22.39 18.23 8.77
N ASN A 78 -23.54 17.82 8.22
CA ASN A 78 -23.91 18.15 6.84
C ASN A 78 -24.07 19.65 6.62
N GLN A 79 -24.65 20.39 7.58
CA GLN A 79 -24.72 21.84 7.52
C GLN A 79 -23.35 22.50 7.53
N ALA A 80 -22.44 22.06 8.40
CA ALA A 80 -21.07 22.58 8.46
C ALA A 80 -20.32 22.39 7.12
N ILE A 81 -20.45 21.22 6.49
CA ILE A 81 -19.85 20.96 5.19
C ILE A 81 -20.51 21.85 4.10
N ALA A 82 -21.80 22.08 4.17
CA ALA A 82 -22.50 22.99 3.26
C ALA A 82 -22.00 24.43 3.40
N ASP A 83 -21.65 24.84 4.63
CA ASP A 83 -21.09 26.16 4.97
C ASP A 83 -19.60 26.28 4.68
N GLY A 84 -18.97 25.24 4.08
CA GLY A 84 -17.54 25.23 3.73
C GLY A 84 -16.62 24.96 4.90
N LYS A 85 -17.09 24.33 5.98
CA LYS A 85 -16.27 23.90 7.12
C LYS A 85 -15.90 22.42 6.97
N SER A 86 -14.75 22.05 7.51
CA SER A 86 -14.43 20.64 7.73
C SER A 86 -15.13 20.11 8.98
N VAL A 87 -15.43 18.82 9.01
CA VAL A 87 -16.01 18.15 10.17
C VAL A 87 -14.99 17.19 10.79
N ILE A 88 -14.86 17.21 12.10
CA ILE A 88 -14.15 16.19 12.87
C ILE A 88 -15.17 15.41 13.67
N THR A 89 -15.19 14.09 13.55
CA THR A 89 -16.13 13.23 14.27
C THR A 89 -15.45 12.00 14.89
N GLY A 90 -15.97 11.59 16.06
CA GLY A 90 -15.61 10.33 16.72
C GLY A 90 -16.54 9.19 16.38
N ASP A 91 -17.65 9.48 15.71
CA ASP A 91 -18.65 8.50 15.33
C ASP A 91 -18.53 8.11 13.86
N VAL A 92 -18.27 6.83 13.63
CA VAL A 92 -18.09 6.27 12.28
C VAL A 92 -19.39 6.34 11.47
N GLN A 93 -20.54 6.21 12.11
CA GLN A 93 -21.83 6.26 11.41
C GLN A 93 -22.12 7.67 10.94
N THR A 94 -21.86 8.68 11.76
CA THR A 94 -21.93 10.08 11.33
C THR A 94 -21.01 10.33 10.13
N PHE A 95 -19.76 9.85 10.18
CA PHE A 95 -18.81 10.04 9.08
C PHE A 95 -19.27 9.40 7.76
N LEU A 96 -19.74 8.16 7.81
CA LEU A 96 -20.15 7.41 6.61
C LEU A 96 -21.45 7.92 5.99
N ASN A 97 -22.33 8.52 6.79
CA ASN A 97 -23.60 9.10 6.34
C ASN A 97 -23.48 10.56 5.88
N LEU A 98 -22.28 11.15 5.78
CA LEU A 98 -22.10 12.49 5.23
C LEU A 98 -22.45 12.53 3.74
N ASP A 99 -23.43 13.36 3.37
CA ASP A 99 -24.01 13.39 2.02
C ASP A 99 -23.01 13.78 0.94
N LYS A 100 -22.13 14.73 1.24
CA LYS A 100 -21.23 15.34 0.24
C LYS A 100 -19.83 14.72 0.16
N VAL A 101 -19.48 13.76 1.00
CA VAL A 101 -18.20 13.05 0.90
C VAL A 101 -18.25 12.09 -0.27
N GLU A 102 -17.40 12.30 -1.28
CA GLU A 102 -17.35 11.49 -2.51
C GLU A 102 -16.39 10.30 -2.35
N VAL A 103 -15.23 10.54 -1.74
CA VAL A 103 -14.16 9.56 -1.58
C VAL A 103 -13.65 9.53 -0.15
N VAL A 104 -13.46 8.31 0.35
CA VAL A 104 -12.87 8.05 1.66
C VAL A 104 -11.43 7.62 1.49
N VAL A 105 -10.51 8.25 2.22
CA VAL A 105 -9.10 7.86 2.29
C VAL A 105 -8.87 7.10 3.58
N GLU A 106 -8.52 5.81 3.48
CA GLU A 106 -8.19 4.95 4.61
C GLU A 106 -6.66 4.95 4.82
N SER A 107 -6.21 5.36 6.01
CA SER A 107 -4.79 5.50 6.36
C SER A 107 -4.48 5.03 7.79
N THR A 108 -5.19 4.01 8.28
CA THR A 108 -5.06 3.57 9.67
C THR A 108 -3.91 2.58 9.89
N GLY A 109 -3.49 1.86 8.85
CA GLY A 109 -2.47 0.79 8.94
C GLY A 109 -2.96 -0.48 9.65
N ALA A 110 -4.24 -0.56 10.04
CA ALA A 110 -4.82 -1.71 10.72
C ALA A 110 -5.64 -2.56 9.73
N ILE A 111 -5.36 -3.86 9.62
CA ILE A 111 -5.97 -4.72 8.60
C ILE A 111 -7.44 -4.98 8.91
N ASP A 112 -7.77 -5.49 10.11
CA ASP A 112 -9.17 -5.87 10.45
C ASP A 112 -10.09 -4.64 10.51
N PHE A 113 -9.64 -3.56 11.15
CA PHE A 113 -10.39 -2.31 11.20
C PHE A 113 -10.50 -1.66 9.81
N GLY A 114 -9.40 -1.62 9.05
CA GLY A 114 -9.38 -1.09 7.67
C GLY A 114 -10.35 -1.84 6.76
N ALA A 115 -10.34 -3.17 6.78
CA ALA A 115 -11.29 -3.99 6.02
C ALA A 115 -12.75 -3.67 6.38
N LYS A 116 -13.04 -3.59 7.70
CA LYS A 116 -14.39 -3.28 8.18
C LYS A 116 -14.87 -1.92 7.67
N ILE A 117 -14.06 -0.87 7.86
CA ILE A 117 -14.47 0.49 7.51
C ILE A 117 -14.58 0.68 6.00
N ILE A 118 -13.75 0.00 5.21
CA ILE A 118 -13.82 0.02 3.74
C ILE A 118 -15.13 -0.62 3.26
N LEU A 119 -15.51 -1.78 3.79
CA LEU A 119 -16.77 -2.42 3.43
C LEU A 119 -17.99 -1.58 3.84
N GLU A 120 -17.94 -0.95 5.01
CA GLU A 120 -18.99 -0.03 5.44
C GLU A 120 -19.05 1.21 4.51
N ALA A 121 -17.91 1.77 4.09
CA ALA A 121 -17.86 2.86 3.12
C ALA A 121 -18.49 2.45 1.76
N PHE A 122 -18.21 1.25 1.27
CA PHE A 122 -18.83 0.72 0.06
C PHE A 122 -20.36 0.62 0.21
N ALA A 123 -20.83 0.11 1.34
CA ALA A 123 -22.27 0.01 1.62
C ALA A 123 -22.98 1.38 1.66
N HIS A 124 -22.25 2.47 1.96
CA HIS A 124 -22.73 3.85 1.92
C HIS A 124 -22.46 4.57 0.57
N GLY A 125 -22.09 3.82 -0.47
CA GLY A 125 -21.84 4.36 -1.82
C GLY A 125 -20.60 5.26 -1.93
N LYS A 126 -19.65 5.14 -0.99
CA LYS A 126 -18.41 5.94 -1.00
C LYS A 126 -17.31 5.22 -1.78
N HIS A 127 -16.63 5.95 -2.68
CA HIS A 127 -15.39 5.49 -3.27
C HIS A 127 -14.31 5.41 -2.20
N VAL A 128 -13.35 4.49 -2.32
CA VAL A 128 -12.28 4.34 -1.33
C VAL A 128 -10.91 4.35 -2.00
N LEU A 129 -10.02 5.16 -1.44
CA LEU A 129 -8.59 5.14 -1.69
C LEU A 129 -7.88 4.66 -0.41
N SER A 130 -7.20 3.52 -0.47
CA SER A 130 -6.45 2.97 0.66
C SER A 130 -4.98 3.40 0.61
N PHE A 131 -4.41 3.74 1.77
CA PHE A 131 -2.96 3.88 1.99
C PHE A 131 -2.45 2.81 2.96
N ASN A 132 -3.04 1.62 2.88
CA ASN A 132 -2.76 0.48 3.74
C ASN A 132 -2.34 -0.71 2.85
N ALA A 133 -1.06 -0.74 2.49
CA ALA A 133 -0.50 -1.79 1.65
C ALA A 133 -0.60 -3.16 2.31
N GLU A 134 -0.56 -3.23 3.64
CA GLU A 134 -0.73 -4.45 4.41
C GLU A 134 -2.12 -5.05 4.22
N LEU A 135 -3.15 -4.20 4.21
CA LEU A 135 -4.52 -4.60 3.94
C LEU A 135 -4.72 -5.00 2.48
N ASP A 136 -4.25 -4.17 1.54
CA ASP A 136 -4.41 -4.42 0.10
C ASP A 136 -3.69 -5.70 -0.35
N SER A 137 -2.45 -5.91 0.10
CA SER A 137 -1.70 -7.14 -0.14
C SER A 137 -2.44 -8.38 0.40
N THR A 138 -3.08 -8.25 1.58
CA THR A 138 -3.76 -9.37 2.25
C THR A 138 -5.13 -9.66 1.66
N LEU A 139 -5.93 -8.63 1.38
CA LEU A 139 -7.35 -8.74 1.03
C LEU A 139 -7.77 -7.92 -0.19
N GLY A 140 -6.82 -7.34 -0.94
CA GLY A 140 -7.10 -6.47 -2.07
C GLY A 140 -8.07 -7.05 -3.11
N PRO A 141 -7.86 -8.29 -3.62
CA PRO A 141 -8.76 -8.88 -4.61
C PRO A 141 -10.21 -9.00 -4.14
N ILE A 142 -10.46 -9.41 -2.88
CA ILE A 142 -11.82 -9.49 -2.36
C ILE A 142 -12.42 -8.11 -2.11
N LEU A 143 -11.62 -7.14 -1.65
CA LEU A 143 -12.10 -5.76 -1.49
C LEU A 143 -12.46 -5.13 -2.83
N LEU A 144 -11.67 -5.35 -3.89
CA LEU A 144 -12.01 -4.90 -5.24
C LEU A 144 -13.32 -5.53 -5.73
N LYS A 145 -13.52 -6.84 -5.52
CA LYS A 145 -14.78 -7.51 -5.85
C LYS A 145 -15.96 -6.87 -5.11
N LYS A 146 -15.85 -6.64 -3.80
CA LYS A 146 -16.89 -6.00 -2.99
C LYS A 146 -17.17 -4.56 -3.44
N ALA A 147 -16.15 -3.80 -3.85
CA ALA A 147 -16.34 -2.47 -4.42
C ALA A 147 -17.15 -2.52 -5.74
N LYS A 148 -16.81 -3.45 -6.65
CA LYS A 148 -17.56 -3.69 -7.89
C LYS A 148 -19.03 -4.07 -7.61
N GLU A 149 -19.26 -4.96 -6.65
CA GLU A 149 -20.61 -5.37 -6.22
C GLU A 149 -21.43 -4.20 -5.67
N SER A 150 -20.77 -3.23 -5.02
CA SER A 150 -21.39 -2.01 -4.46
C SER A 150 -21.43 -0.83 -5.46
N ASN A 151 -20.97 -1.03 -6.71
CA ASN A 151 -20.88 0.01 -7.73
C ASN A 151 -20.07 1.23 -7.28
N VAL A 152 -18.99 1.00 -6.55
CA VAL A 152 -18.03 2.03 -6.12
C VAL A 152 -16.62 1.67 -6.56
N LYS A 153 -15.69 2.63 -6.48
CA LYS A 153 -14.29 2.46 -6.86
C LYS A 153 -13.43 2.19 -5.63
N TYR A 154 -12.44 1.33 -5.82
CA TYR A 154 -11.41 1.02 -4.83
C TYR A 154 -10.05 1.03 -5.49
N ALA A 155 -9.06 1.63 -4.83
CA ALA A 155 -7.66 1.59 -5.26
C ALA A 155 -6.72 1.76 -4.06
N LEU A 156 -5.48 1.28 -4.21
CA LEU A 156 -4.37 1.70 -3.38
C LEU A 156 -3.80 3.03 -3.90
N GLY A 157 -3.33 3.90 -3.01
CA GLY A 157 -2.87 5.24 -3.35
C GLY A 157 -1.51 5.27 -4.04
N ASP A 158 -1.29 6.37 -4.76
CA ASP A 158 0.00 6.75 -5.35
C ASP A 158 0.92 7.39 -4.29
N GLY A 159 2.17 7.66 -4.68
CA GLY A 159 3.16 8.37 -3.86
C GLY A 159 3.97 7.46 -2.94
N ASP A 160 3.42 6.35 -2.47
CA ASP A 160 4.19 5.29 -1.83
C ASP A 160 4.76 4.33 -2.89
N GLN A 161 5.66 3.48 -2.47
CA GLN A 161 6.45 2.64 -3.37
C GLN A 161 5.61 1.82 -4.38
N PRO A 162 4.49 1.18 -4.02
CA PRO A 162 3.71 0.42 -4.99
C PRO A 162 3.10 1.28 -6.09
N GLY A 163 2.55 2.45 -5.75
CA GLY A 163 1.94 3.37 -6.71
C GLY A 163 2.97 3.94 -7.69
N VAL A 164 4.11 4.40 -7.18
CA VAL A 164 5.20 4.94 -8.04
C VAL A 164 5.73 3.84 -8.97
N THR A 165 5.89 2.61 -8.49
CA THR A 165 6.29 1.46 -9.32
C THR A 165 5.26 1.18 -10.42
N MET A 166 3.96 1.21 -10.09
CA MET A 166 2.90 0.97 -11.07
C MET A 166 2.80 2.08 -12.12
N ASN A 167 3.04 3.34 -11.75
CA ASN A 167 3.14 4.42 -12.74
C ASN A 167 4.30 4.18 -13.70
N LEU A 168 5.46 3.79 -13.19
CA LEU A 168 6.63 3.46 -14.01
C LEU A 168 6.36 2.22 -14.90
N TYR A 169 5.79 1.16 -14.34
CA TYR A 169 5.38 -0.05 -15.08
C TYR A 169 4.45 0.31 -16.25
N ARG A 170 3.39 1.08 -15.97
CA ARG A 170 2.41 1.49 -16.99
C ARG A 170 3.05 2.39 -18.05
N TYR A 171 3.94 3.29 -17.66
CA TYR A 171 4.68 4.15 -18.58
C TYR A 171 5.56 3.32 -19.51
N VAL A 172 6.35 2.39 -18.98
CA VAL A 172 7.24 1.50 -19.74
C VAL A 172 6.44 0.61 -20.69
N LYS A 173 5.36 0.00 -20.20
CA LYS A 173 4.48 -0.83 -21.01
C LYS A 173 3.76 -0.03 -22.10
N GLY A 174 3.37 1.21 -21.80
CA GLY A 174 2.75 2.12 -22.75
C GLY A 174 3.66 2.56 -23.90
N MET A 175 4.98 2.46 -23.73
CA MET A 175 5.97 2.65 -24.80
C MET A 175 6.15 1.40 -25.68
N GLY A 176 5.50 0.28 -25.36
CA GLY A 176 5.60 -0.96 -26.10
C GLY A 176 6.71 -1.91 -25.63
N PHE A 177 7.28 -1.67 -24.45
CA PHE A 177 8.24 -2.58 -23.82
C PHE A 177 7.54 -3.57 -22.89
N ASP A 178 8.14 -4.74 -22.68
CA ASP A 178 7.63 -5.77 -21.78
C ASP A 178 8.36 -5.70 -20.43
N PRO A 179 7.73 -5.20 -19.36
CA PRO A 179 8.30 -5.22 -18.02
C PRO A 179 8.47 -6.65 -17.51
N LEU A 180 9.68 -7.00 -17.09
CA LEU A 180 10.04 -8.32 -16.54
C LEU A 180 10.43 -8.28 -15.07
N ILE A 181 10.80 -7.10 -14.54
CA ILE A 181 11.03 -6.90 -13.11
C ILE A 181 10.41 -5.57 -12.69
N CYS A 182 9.65 -5.61 -11.59
CA CYS A 182 9.22 -4.42 -10.84
C CYS A 182 9.88 -4.46 -9.48
N GLY A 183 10.68 -3.45 -9.15
CA GLY A 183 11.50 -3.52 -7.95
C GLY A 183 11.63 -2.24 -7.15
N ASN A 184 12.10 -2.43 -5.90
CA ASN A 184 12.40 -1.38 -4.94
C ASN A 184 13.90 -1.35 -4.63
N VAL A 185 14.46 -0.17 -4.40
CA VAL A 185 15.83 0.00 -3.92
C VAL A 185 15.79 0.31 -2.42
N LYS A 186 16.17 -0.67 -1.60
CA LYS A 186 16.22 -0.54 -0.14
C LYS A 186 17.60 -0.12 0.35
N GLY A 187 17.63 0.78 1.33
CA GLY A 187 18.89 1.20 1.96
C GLY A 187 19.47 0.15 2.90
N MET A 188 18.62 -0.65 3.57
CA MET A 188 19.02 -1.72 4.50
C MET A 188 17.91 -2.74 4.69
N LEU A 189 18.29 -3.93 5.14
CA LEU A 189 17.39 -4.99 5.60
C LEU A 189 18.01 -5.71 6.79
N ASP A 190 17.22 -5.95 7.84
CA ASP A 190 17.59 -6.79 8.97
C ASP A 190 16.31 -7.40 9.58
N TYR A 191 16.05 -8.65 9.24
CA TYR A 191 14.85 -9.39 9.64
C TYR A 191 14.62 -9.44 11.16
N TYR A 192 15.67 -9.20 11.97
CA TYR A 192 15.60 -9.34 13.42
C TYR A 192 15.43 -8.02 14.16
N ARG A 193 15.17 -6.92 13.45
CA ARG A 193 14.79 -5.66 14.07
C ARG A 193 13.48 -5.82 14.84
N THR A 194 13.41 -5.11 15.97
CA THR A 194 12.26 -5.14 16.90
C THR A 194 11.88 -3.73 17.29
N PRO A 195 10.68 -3.51 17.87
CA PRO A 195 10.30 -2.20 18.40
C PRO A 195 11.33 -1.62 19.38
N ALA A 196 11.99 -2.46 20.16
CA ALA A 196 13.04 -2.03 21.07
C ALA A 196 14.29 -1.48 20.34
N THR A 197 14.73 -2.16 19.26
CA THR A 197 15.90 -1.73 18.48
C THR A 197 15.61 -0.52 17.59
N GLN A 198 14.35 -0.26 17.28
CA GLN A 198 13.91 0.84 16.40
C GLN A 198 13.36 2.05 17.16
N LYS A 199 13.32 2.01 18.50
CA LYS A 199 12.73 3.04 19.35
C LYS A 199 13.29 4.45 19.06
N GLY A 200 14.61 4.60 19.02
CA GLY A 200 15.24 5.92 18.80
C GLY A 200 14.97 6.48 17.42
N PHE A 201 14.94 5.63 16.39
CA PHE A 201 14.56 6.05 15.03
C PHE A 201 13.08 6.46 14.99
N ALA A 202 12.20 5.67 15.58
CA ALA A 202 10.77 5.95 15.63
C ALA A 202 10.49 7.31 16.33
N GLU A 203 11.14 7.57 17.46
CA GLU A 203 11.01 8.83 18.20
C GLU A 203 11.46 10.05 17.37
N SER A 204 12.56 9.92 16.60
CA SER A 204 13.06 11.03 15.77
C SER A 204 12.13 11.41 14.62
N TRP A 205 11.26 10.49 14.19
CA TRP A 205 10.32 10.71 13.07
C TRP A 205 8.86 10.76 13.52
N GLY A 206 8.57 10.70 14.84
CA GLY A 206 7.21 10.77 15.36
C GLY A 206 6.32 9.60 14.99
N MET A 207 6.89 8.42 14.73
CA MET A 207 6.14 7.21 14.34
C MET A 207 6.15 6.14 15.46
N ALA A 208 5.24 5.16 15.35
CA ALA A 208 5.23 4.02 16.27
C ALA A 208 6.47 3.13 16.03
N PRO A 209 7.10 2.57 17.10
CA PRO A 209 8.24 1.68 16.97
C PRO A 209 7.97 0.45 16.09
N GLU A 210 6.75 -0.08 16.11
CA GLU A 210 6.31 -1.20 15.26
C GLU A 210 6.35 -0.82 13.79
N MET A 211 5.94 0.42 13.44
CA MET A 211 6.02 0.93 12.08
C MET A 211 7.48 1.04 11.60
N ALA A 212 8.35 1.59 12.44
CA ALA A 212 9.78 1.67 12.15
C ALA A 212 10.43 0.27 11.98
N THR A 213 9.96 -0.70 12.77
CA THR A 213 10.38 -2.10 12.67
C THR A 213 9.93 -2.72 11.36
N ASN A 214 8.68 -2.53 10.97
CA ASN A 214 8.10 -3.01 9.71
C ASN A 214 8.91 -2.54 8.48
N PHE A 215 9.43 -1.30 8.51
CA PHE A 215 10.33 -0.80 7.47
C PHE A 215 11.69 -1.51 7.45
N ALA A 216 12.24 -1.82 8.62
CA ALA A 216 13.60 -2.33 8.76
C ALA A 216 13.70 -3.85 8.61
N ASP A 217 12.66 -4.60 9.02
CA ASP A 217 12.66 -6.07 9.02
C ASP A 217 12.19 -6.72 7.71
N GLY A 218 11.94 -5.92 6.67
CA GLY A 218 11.54 -6.41 5.36
C GLY A 218 10.06 -6.73 5.20
N THR A 219 9.27 -6.69 6.27
CA THR A 219 7.83 -6.98 6.19
C THR A 219 7.09 -5.96 5.33
N LYS A 220 7.41 -4.66 5.47
CA LYS A 220 6.79 -3.60 4.65
C LYS A 220 7.06 -3.80 3.17
N VAL A 221 8.32 -4.03 2.75
CA VAL A 221 8.64 -4.24 1.34
C VAL A 221 8.02 -5.53 0.80
N ALA A 222 7.83 -6.55 1.62
CA ALA A 222 7.11 -7.76 1.22
C ALA A 222 5.64 -7.44 0.88
N PHE A 223 4.93 -6.68 1.72
CA PHE A 223 3.56 -6.25 1.42
C PHE A 223 3.49 -5.36 0.17
N GLU A 224 4.39 -4.41 0.04
CA GLU A 224 4.43 -3.51 -1.11
C GLU A 224 4.69 -4.24 -2.42
N GLN A 225 5.62 -5.21 -2.45
CA GLN A 225 5.89 -6.02 -3.63
C GLN A 225 4.74 -6.99 -3.94
N SER A 226 4.05 -7.51 -2.92
CA SER A 226 2.84 -8.30 -3.11
C SER A 226 1.72 -7.48 -3.77
N CYS A 227 1.50 -6.20 -3.38
CA CYS A 227 0.54 -5.32 -4.06
C CYS A 227 0.86 -5.17 -5.56
N ILE A 228 2.14 -4.98 -5.90
CA ILE A 228 2.58 -4.87 -7.31
C ILE A 228 2.37 -6.19 -8.05
N ALA A 229 2.74 -7.32 -7.44
CA ALA A 229 2.53 -8.64 -8.04
C ALA A 229 1.05 -8.91 -8.29
N ASN A 230 0.20 -8.59 -7.32
CA ASN A 230 -1.25 -8.75 -7.44
C ASN A 230 -1.89 -7.80 -8.45
N ALA A 231 -1.25 -6.66 -8.76
CA ALA A 231 -1.71 -5.73 -9.80
C ALA A 231 -1.17 -6.04 -11.20
N THR A 232 -0.07 -6.79 -11.33
CA THR A 232 0.60 -7.06 -12.61
C THR A 232 0.49 -8.51 -13.09
N GLY A 233 0.20 -9.44 -12.18
CA GLY A 233 0.26 -10.88 -12.43
C GLY A 233 1.69 -11.46 -12.33
N MET A 234 2.66 -10.65 -11.94
CA MET A 234 4.04 -11.11 -11.68
C MET A 234 4.10 -12.02 -10.46
N ARG A 235 5.21 -12.73 -10.32
CA ARG A 235 5.48 -13.66 -9.22
C ARG A 235 6.72 -13.24 -8.43
N VAL A 236 7.08 -13.98 -7.39
CA VAL A 236 8.42 -13.96 -6.81
C VAL A 236 9.27 -15.11 -7.35
N ALA A 237 10.56 -14.89 -7.55
CA ALA A 237 11.50 -15.92 -8.00
C ALA A 237 11.64 -17.06 -6.98
N LYS A 238 11.64 -16.70 -5.71
CA LYS A 238 11.63 -17.60 -4.54
C LYS A 238 10.97 -16.89 -3.37
N ARG A 239 10.62 -17.61 -2.32
CA ARG A 239 10.16 -17.01 -1.06
C ARG A 239 11.15 -15.97 -0.55
N GLY A 240 10.67 -14.77 -0.20
CA GLY A 240 11.46 -13.64 0.26
C GLY A 240 12.16 -12.87 -0.86
N MET A 241 11.89 -13.21 -2.15
CA MET A 241 12.52 -12.60 -3.32
C MET A 241 14.02 -12.98 -3.43
N LEU A 242 14.72 -12.50 -4.44
CA LEU A 242 16.18 -12.74 -4.56
C LEU A 242 16.97 -11.85 -3.61
N ALA A 243 16.49 -10.60 -3.46
CA ALA A 243 17.02 -9.63 -2.50
C ALA A 243 18.54 -9.42 -2.64
N TYR A 244 18.99 -9.18 -3.87
CA TYR A 244 20.42 -8.97 -4.13
C TYR A 244 20.95 -7.76 -3.38
N GLU A 245 22.21 -7.85 -2.93
CA GLU A 245 22.96 -6.76 -2.33
C GLU A 245 23.96 -6.18 -3.33
N SER A 246 23.95 -4.84 -3.48
CA SER A 246 24.89 -4.13 -4.32
C SER A 246 24.97 -2.66 -3.89
N ASN A 247 26.15 -2.05 -4.07
CA ASN A 247 26.33 -0.60 -3.89
C ASN A 247 26.40 0.15 -5.23
N ASP A 248 26.15 -0.54 -6.34
CA ASP A 248 26.23 0.02 -7.68
C ASP A 248 24.91 0.73 -8.06
N HIS A 249 24.95 1.43 -9.19
CA HIS A 249 23.77 2.06 -9.77
C HIS A 249 22.83 1.01 -10.38
N ILE A 250 21.55 1.19 -10.22
CA ILE A 250 20.53 0.25 -10.69
C ILE A 250 20.65 -0.12 -12.17
N ASP A 251 21.08 0.82 -13.01
CA ASP A 251 21.30 0.60 -14.44
C ASP A 251 22.36 -0.46 -14.75
N ASN A 252 23.29 -0.69 -13.83
CA ASN A 252 24.39 -1.64 -13.99
C ASN A 252 24.03 -3.04 -13.47
N LEU A 253 22.84 -3.25 -12.92
CA LEU A 253 22.48 -4.46 -12.19
C LEU A 253 21.58 -5.43 -12.96
N THR A 254 21.25 -5.12 -14.21
CA THR A 254 20.43 -6.00 -15.07
C THR A 254 21.05 -7.39 -15.26
N HIS A 255 22.38 -7.49 -15.22
CA HIS A 255 23.14 -8.75 -15.36
C HIS A 255 22.97 -9.73 -14.18
N LEU A 256 22.41 -9.30 -13.05
CA LEU A 256 22.13 -10.17 -11.90
C LEU A 256 21.00 -11.16 -12.16
N TYR A 257 20.23 -10.96 -13.22
CA TYR A 257 19.02 -11.72 -13.52
C TYR A 257 19.17 -12.54 -14.79
N ASP A 258 18.69 -13.77 -14.73
CA ASP A 258 18.60 -14.66 -15.89
C ASP A 258 17.40 -14.23 -16.76
N PHE A 259 17.70 -13.74 -17.95
CA PHE A 259 16.71 -13.21 -18.87
C PHE A 259 15.69 -14.26 -19.35
N ASP A 260 16.15 -15.45 -19.71
CA ASP A 260 15.29 -16.51 -20.22
C ASP A 260 14.34 -17.01 -19.14
N GLN A 261 14.84 -17.09 -17.91
CA GLN A 261 14.02 -17.45 -16.75
C GLN A 261 12.96 -16.38 -16.45
N LEU A 262 13.31 -15.08 -16.51
CA LEU A 262 12.35 -13.98 -16.34
C LEU A 262 11.24 -14.06 -17.38
N LYS A 263 11.57 -14.28 -18.65
CA LYS A 263 10.58 -14.46 -19.72
C LYS A 263 9.67 -15.65 -19.46
N ALA A 264 10.25 -16.79 -19.09
CA ALA A 264 9.48 -18.00 -18.78
C ALA A 264 8.51 -17.83 -17.61
N TRP A 265 8.84 -16.98 -16.64
CA TRP A 265 7.98 -16.67 -15.51
C TRP A 265 6.94 -15.58 -15.79
N GLY A 266 7.08 -14.81 -16.85
CA GLY A 266 6.24 -13.65 -17.15
C GLY A 266 6.54 -12.44 -16.26
N GLY A 267 7.73 -12.40 -15.67
CA GLY A 267 8.22 -11.33 -14.80
C GLY A 267 8.12 -11.61 -13.30
N ILE A 268 8.90 -10.85 -12.54
CA ILE A 268 8.97 -10.96 -11.07
C ILE A 268 8.87 -9.59 -10.40
N VAL A 269 8.43 -9.59 -9.14
CA VAL A 269 8.64 -8.48 -8.21
C VAL A 269 9.88 -8.74 -7.38
N GLU A 270 10.61 -7.65 -7.03
CA GLU A 270 11.92 -7.77 -6.42
C GLU A 270 12.32 -6.53 -5.60
N PHE A 271 13.36 -6.62 -4.79
CA PHE A 271 14.07 -5.47 -4.25
C PHE A 271 15.58 -5.70 -4.22
N ILE A 272 16.35 -4.61 -4.29
CA ILE A 272 17.82 -4.65 -4.19
C ILE A 272 18.23 -3.81 -2.98
N ILE A 273 19.18 -4.34 -2.19
CA ILE A 273 19.68 -3.69 -0.97
C ILE A 273 20.96 -2.94 -1.29
N GLY A 274 21.03 -1.67 -0.88
CA GLY A 274 22.23 -0.84 -1.00
C GLY A 274 22.44 -0.15 -2.35
N ALA A 275 21.74 -0.58 -3.43
CA ALA A 275 21.86 0.02 -4.75
C ALA A 275 21.45 1.50 -4.77
N LYS A 276 21.78 2.18 -5.86
CA LYS A 276 21.49 3.62 -6.05
C LYS A 276 20.66 3.85 -7.31
N PRO A 277 19.78 4.88 -7.27
CA PRO A 277 19.44 5.77 -6.15
C PRO A 277 18.56 5.07 -5.10
N SER A 278 18.70 5.45 -3.83
CA SER A 278 17.87 4.94 -2.72
C SER A 278 17.36 6.11 -1.87
N PRO A 279 16.07 6.11 -1.46
CA PRO A 279 15.04 5.14 -1.82
C PRO A 279 14.51 5.38 -3.24
N GLY A 280 14.34 4.32 -4.02
CA GLY A 280 13.85 4.42 -5.39
C GLY A 280 13.09 3.17 -5.82
N VAL A 281 12.46 3.26 -6.98
CA VAL A 281 11.80 2.12 -7.63
C VAL A 281 12.35 1.93 -9.04
N PHE A 282 12.32 0.71 -9.54
CA PHE A 282 12.80 0.41 -10.89
C PHE A 282 11.93 -0.61 -11.61
N VAL A 283 11.99 -0.55 -12.93
CA VAL A 283 11.43 -1.54 -13.84
C VAL A 283 12.52 -1.95 -14.79
N TYR A 284 12.81 -3.25 -14.86
CA TYR A 284 13.59 -3.80 -15.97
C TYR A 284 12.64 -4.36 -17.01
N ALA A 285 12.80 -3.91 -18.23
CA ALA A 285 11.93 -4.29 -19.34
C ALA A 285 12.75 -4.74 -20.56
N THR A 286 12.09 -5.42 -21.48
CA THR A 286 12.69 -5.90 -22.71
C THR A 286 11.87 -5.47 -23.92
N THR A 287 12.47 -5.58 -25.10
CA THR A 287 11.79 -5.52 -26.40
C THR A 287 12.53 -6.40 -27.40
N GLU A 288 11.79 -6.99 -28.33
CA GLU A 288 12.35 -7.76 -29.45
C GLU A 288 12.39 -6.94 -30.76
N ASP A 289 11.86 -5.71 -30.74
CA ASP A 289 11.84 -4.87 -31.94
C ASP A 289 13.24 -4.28 -32.25
N PRO A 290 13.86 -4.63 -33.38
CA PRO A 290 15.22 -4.18 -33.71
C PRO A 290 15.35 -2.67 -33.83
N TYR A 291 14.28 -1.98 -34.22
CA TYR A 291 14.28 -0.52 -34.31
C TYR A 291 14.34 0.13 -32.92
N SER A 292 13.51 -0.36 -32.01
CA SER A 292 13.53 0.10 -30.61
C SER A 292 14.87 -0.19 -29.93
N ILE A 293 15.44 -1.39 -30.12
CA ILE A 293 16.75 -1.76 -29.59
C ILE A 293 17.83 -0.76 -30.04
N LYS A 294 17.85 -0.42 -31.33
CA LYS A 294 18.81 0.57 -31.89
C LYS A 294 18.68 1.92 -31.19
N TYR A 295 17.46 2.40 -30.91
CA TYR A 295 17.23 3.69 -30.28
C TYR A 295 17.45 3.69 -28.77
N LEU A 296 17.23 2.54 -28.10
CA LEU A 296 17.60 2.38 -26.70
C LEU A 296 19.15 2.44 -26.52
N ASP A 297 19.92 1.79 -27.42
CA ASP A 297 21.38 1.93 -27.42
C ASP A 297 21.84 3.35 -27.72
N TYR A 298 21.23 4.01 -28.73
CA TYR A 298 21.47 5.43 -29.01
C TYR A 298 21.17 6.33 -27.80
N GLY A 299 20.06 6.06 -27.09
CA GLY A 299 19.63 6.73 -25.86
C GLY A 299 20.47 6.38 -24.61
N LYS A 300 21.51 5.54 -24.75
CA LYS A 300 22.42 5.13 -23.67
C LYS A 300 21.79 4.21 -22.60
N LEU A 301 20.69 3.52 -22.94
CA LEU A 301 20.13 2.50 -22.05
C LEU A 301 20.81 1.14 -22.17
N GLY A 302 21.78 1.00 -23.10
CA GLY A 302 22.54 -0.24 -23.31
C GLY A 302 22.02 -1.07 -24.49
N LYS A 303 22.60 -2.26 -24.63
CA LYS A 303 22.32 -3.17 -25.76
C LYS A 303 21.27 -4.24 -25.46
N GLY A 304 20.72 -4.21 -24.25
CA GLY A 304 19.76 -5.23 -23.81
C GLY A 304 20.44 -6.56 -23.38
N PRO A 305 19.69 -7.62 -23.18
CA PRO A 305 18.25 -7.77 -23.41
C PRO A 305 17.35 -7.06 -22.39
N LEU A 306 17.86 -6.66 -21.22
CA LEU A 306 17.12 -5.92 -20.19
C LEU A 306 17.56 -4.46 -20.20
N TYR A 307 16.57 -3.57 -20.15
CA TYR A 307 16.74 -2.12 -20.08
C TYR A 307 16.18 -1.60 -18.76
N SER A 308 16.91 -0.68 -18.11
CA SER A 308 16.58 -0.12 -16.81
C SER A 308 15.78 1.17 -16.96
N PHE A 309 14.66 1.25 -16.24
CA PHE A 309 13.88 2.45 -16.02
C PHE A 309 13.70 2.63 -14.52
N TYR A 310 13.83 3.85 -13.99
CA TYR A 310 13.74 4.04 -12.55
C TYR A 310 13.20 5.43 -12.18
N VAL A 311 12.64 5.52 -10.97
CA VAL A 311 12.31 6.77 -10.29
C VAL A 311 13.15 6.83 -9.02
N PRO A 312 13.95 7.90 -8.82
CA PRO A 312 14.95 7.93 -7.74
C PRO A 312 14.37 8.22 -6.34
N TYR A 313 13.05 8.29 -6.21
CA TYR A 313 12.34 8.58 -4.96
C TYR A 313 10.89 8.10 -5.02
N HIS A 314 10.26 7.99 -3.86
CA HIS A 314 8.80 7.96 -3.68
C HIS A 314 8.45 8.93 -2.55
N LEU A 315 7.38 9.70 -2.70
CA LEU A 315 7.13 10.89 -1.88
C LEU A 315 5.84 10.79 -1.05
N LEU A 316 5.38 9.59 -0.80
CA LEU A 316 4.28 9.27 0.12
C LEU A 316 3.00 10.08 -0.21
N PHE A 317 2.58 10.92 0.72
CA PHE A 317 1.32 11.68 0.66
C PHE A 317 1.32 12.84 -0.34
N PHE A 318 2.45 13.23 -0.93
CA PHE A 318 2.48 14.35 -1.88
C PHE A 318 1.68 14.07 -3.15
N ASP A 319 1.53 12.80 -3.53
CA ASP A 319 0.77 12.38 -4.71
C ASP A 319 -0.72 12.09 -4.44
N ILE A 320 -1.23 12.46 -3.24
CA ILE A 320 -2.64 12.21 -2.87
C ILE A 320 -3.62 12.81 -3.85
N ALA A 321 -3.34 14.01 -4.37
CA ALA A 321 -4.18 14.68 -5.36
C ALA A 321 -4.26 13.90 -6.67
N SER A 322 -3.13 13.32 -7.11
CA SER A 322 -3.06 12.43 -8.27
C SER A 322 -3.94 11.20 -8.07
N SER A 323 -3.77 10.50 -6.95
CA SER A 323 -4.52 9.30 -6.62
C SER A 323 -6.03 9.53 -6.65
N ILE A 324 -6.49 10.58 -5.98
CA ILE A 324 -7.92 10.88 -5.84
C ILE A 324 -8.50 11.36 -7.17
N SER A 325 -7.87 12.30 -7.87
CA SER A 325 -8.39 12.82 -9.14
C SER A 325 -8.42 11.75 -10.22
N ARG A 326 -7.41 10.89 -10.30
CA ARG A 326 -7.39 9.75 -11.22
C ARG A 326 -8.54 8.79 -10.95
N LEU A 327 -8.80 8.48 -9.68
CA LEU A 327 -9.89 7.60 -9.28
C LEU A 327 -11.26 8.21 -9.61
N ILE A 328 -11.47 9.50 -9.31
CA ILE A 328 -12.77 10.15 -9.40
C ILE A 328 -13.06 10.73 -10.78
N ASP A 329 -12.11 11.53 -11.33
CA ASP A 329 -12.32 12.29 -12.56
C ASP A 329 -11.99 11.51 -13.83
N PHE A 330 -11.05 10.56 -13.76
CA PHE A 330 -10.54 9.89 -14.96
C PHE A 330 -10.90 8.40 -15.04
N ASP A 331 -11.46 7.83 -13.98
CA ASP A 331 -11.69 6.37 -13.88
C ASP A 331 -10.42 5.55 -14.17
N ASP A 332 -9.29 6.09 -13.74
CA ASP A 332 -7.94 5.55 -13.97
C ASP A 332 -7.20 5.34 -12.63
N PRO A 333 -7.59 4.35 -11.81
CA PRO A 333 -6.92 4.09 -10.55
C PRO A 333 -5.44 3.75 -10.75
N VAL A 334 -4.60 4.21 -9.83
CA VAL A 334 -3.14 4.05 -9.94
C VAL A 334 -2.75 2.59 -9.87
N ILE A 335 -3.22 1.91 -8.82
CA ILE A 335 -2.96 0.50 -8.57
C ILE A 335 -4.22 -0.17 -8.02
N ILE A 336 -4.64 -1.23 -8.67
CA ILE A 336 -5.71 -2.13 -8.23
C ILE A 336 -5.23 -3.57 -8.40
N PRO A 337 -5.60 -4.48 -7.50
CA PRO A 337 -5.30 -5.89 -7.68
C PRO A 337 -6.05 -6.46 -8.89
N LEU A 338 -5.54 -7.55 -9.44
CA LEU A 338 -6.27 -8.38 -10.38
C LEU A 338 -7.37 -9.16 -9.64
N ASP A 339 -8.16 -9.93 -10.40
CA ASP A 339 -9.34 -10.64 -9.85
C ASP A 339 -8.98 -11.78 -8.85
N LYS A 340 -7.71 -12.14 -8.75
CA LYS A 340 -7.21 -13.15 -7.79
C LYS A 340 -5.82 -12.78 -7.29
N PRO A 341 -5.38 -13.32 -6.13
CA PRO A 341 -4.02 -13.12 -5.65
C PRO A 341 -2.98 -13.91 -6.47
N TYR A 342 -1.78 -13.35 -6.61
CA TYR A 342 -0.60 -13.96 -7.25
C TYR A 342 0.53 -14.18 -6.26
N VAL A 343 0.72 -13.25 -5.34
CA VAL A 343 1.75 -13.28 -4.30
C VAL A 343 1.12 -12.89 -2.97
N ASP A 344 1.41 -13.68 -1.95
CA ASP A 344 1.01 -13.42 -0.57
C ASP A 344 2.22 -13.10 0.30
N VAL A 345 1.97 -12.56 1.49
CA VAL A 345 3.00 -12.37 2.52
C VAL A 345 2.74 -13.36 3.66
N VAL A 346 3.74 -14.21 3.94
CA VAL A 346 3.65 -15.27 4.96
C VAL A 346 4.40 -14.91 6.23
N ALA A 347 3.88 -15.35 7.38
CA ALA A 347 4.48 -15.11 8.69
C ALA A 347 5.67 -16.05 8.91
N THR A 348 6.83 -15.48 9.20
CA THR A 348 8.06 -16.21 9.51
C THR A 348 8.51 -15.89 10.93
N ALA A 349 8.92 -16.88 11.69
CA ALA A 349 9.32 -16.73 13.08
C ALA A 349 10.63 -15.90 13.20
N LYS A 350 10.58 -14.77 13.90
CA LYS A 350 11.74 -13.90 14.17
C LYS A 350 12.64 -14.46 15.27
N THR A 351 12.08 -15.28 16.12
CA THR A 351 12.72 -15.98 17.24
C THR A 351 12.12 -17.38 17.41
N ASP A 352 12.71 -18.22 18.23
CA ASP A 352 12.05 -19.49 18.63
C ASP A 352 10.72 -19.17 19.33
N LEU A 353 9.63 -19.79 18.86
CA LEU A 353 8.30 -19.64 19.43
C LEU A 353 7.91 -20.93 20.19
N ASN A 354 7.24 -20.75 21.33
CA ASN A 354 6.79 -21.86 22.17
C ASN A 354 5.26 -21.97 22.21
N PRO A 355 4.71 -23.15 22.51
CA PRO A 355 3.29 -23.29 22.74
C PRO A 355 2.78 -22.31 23.80
N GLY A 356 1.68 -21.62 23.50
CA GLY A 356 1.10 -20.57 24.33
C GLY A 356 1.59 -19.16 23.99
N ASP A 357 2.61 -18.99 23.17
CA ASP A 357 3.00 -17.69 22.66
C ASP A 357 1.89 -17.09 21.80
N THR A 358 1.56 -15.82 22.02
CA THR A 358 0.66 -15.06 21.14
C THR A 358 1.48 -14.24 20.15
N ILE A 359 1.18 -14.31 18.86
CA ILE A 359 1.83 -13.52 17.82
C ILE A 359 1.40 -12.06 17.95
N ASP A 360 2.35 -11.15 17.96
CA ASP A 360 2.19 -9.74 18.28
C ASP A 360 1.97 -8.83 17.04
N GLY A 361 1.82 -9.41 15.86
CA GLY A 361 1.47 -8.67 14.65
C GLY A 361 2.67 -8.10 13.88
N ILE A 362 2.34 -7.20 12.94
CA ILE A 362 3.27 -6.60 11.98
C ILE A 362 4.26 -5.67 12.71
N GLY A 363 5.54 -5.83 12.41
CA GLY A 363 6.61 -5.03 13.02
C GLY A 363 6.84 -5.34 14.50
N GLY A 364 6.34 -6.46 14.99
CA GLY A 364 6.50 -6.92 16.37
C GLY A 364 7.83 -7.64 16.65
N PHE A 365 7.84 -8.40 17.74
CA PHE A 365 9.00 -9.13 18.23
C PHE A 365 9.07 -10.58 17.72
N LYS A 366 7.93 -11.15 17.31
CA LYS A 366 7.80 -12.59 17.12
C LYS A 366 7.86 -13.04 15.67
N THR A 367 7.39 -12.21 14.73
CA THR A 367 7.33 -12.57 13.31
C THR A 367 7.79 -11.44 12.40
N TYR A 368 8.17 -11.82 11.18
CA TYR A 368 8.38 -10.94 10.04
C TYR A 368 7.75 -11.55 8.80
N GLY A 369 7.47 -10.72 7.78
CA GLY A 369 6.78 -11.12 6.56
C GLY A 369 7.74 -11.44 5.41
N LEU A 370 7.48 -12.50 4.67
CA LEU A 370 8.14 -12.84 3.41
C LEU A 370 7.12 -13.02 2.28
N CYS A 371 7.37 -12.46 1.11
CA CYS A 371 6.60 -12.78 -0.09
C CYS A 371 6.77 -14.24 -0.49
N ASP A 372 5.67 -14.88 -0.90
CA ASP A 372 5.70 -16.18 -1.58
C ASP A 372 4.57 -16.26 -2.62
N ASN A 373 4.72 -17.13 -3.60
CA ASN A 373 3.71 -17.30 -4.65
C ASN A 373 2.42 -17.90 -4.04
N HIS A 374 1.27 -17.39 -4.45
CA HIS A 374 -0.02 -17.78 -3.88
C HIS A 374 -0.24 -19.29 -3.88
N ASN A 375 0.09 -19.97 -4.98
CA ASN A 375 -0.12 -21.42 -5.07
C ASN A 375 0.74 -22.20 -4.06
N GLU A 376 1.98 -21.76 -3.83
CA GLU A 376 2.91 -22.35 -2.84
C GLU A 376 2.39 -22.11 -1.42
N VAL A 377 1.90 -20.89 -1.13
CA VAL A 377 1.29 -20.54 0.17
C VAL A 377 0.10 -21.44 0.46
N ARG A 378 -0.78 -21.60 -0.52
CA ARG A 378 -1.99 -22.45 -0.40
C ARG A 378 -1.67 -23.93 -0.21
N SER A 379 -0.78 -24.46 -1.05
CA SER A 379 -0.45 -25.89 -1.03
C SER A 379 0.24 -26.32 0.28
N ALA A 380 1.02 -25.40 0.87
CA ALA A 380 1.74 -25.64 2.12
C ALA A 380 0.99 -25.15 3.37
N ASN A 381 -0.26 -24.69 3.24
CA ASN A 381 -1.11 -24.20 4.34
C ASN A 381 -0.43 -23.12 5.19
N LEU A 382 0.33 -22.20 4.54
CA LEU A 382 1.12 -21.20 5.26
C LEU A 382 0.24 -20.12 5.88
N LEU A 383 0.64 -19.63 7.06
CA LEU A 383 -0.05 -18.55 7.76
C LEU A 383 0.25 -17.21 7.11
N TYR A 384 -0.78 -16.49 6.68
CA TYR A 384 -0.63 -15.13 6.15
C TYR A 384 -0.17 -14.16 7.25
N MET A 385 0.83 -13.33 6.94
CA MET A 385 1.34 -12.34 7.90
C MET A 385 0.25 -11.33 8.32
N GLY A 386 -0.60 -10.92 7.40
CA GLY A 386 -1.72 -10.02 7.69
C GLY A 386 -2.81 -10.61 8.58
N LEU A 387 -2.83 -11.93 8.79
CA LEU A 387 -3.79 -12.65 9.67
C LEU A 387 -3.11 -13.20 10.93
N ALA A 388 -1.81 -13.04 11.09
CA ALA A 388 -1.05 -13.70 12.15
C ALA A 388 -1.25 -13.07 13.54
N GLU A 389 -1.59 -11.77 13.61
CA GLU A 389 -1.79 -11.09 14.89
C GLU A 389 -2.87 -11.77 15.75
N GLY A 390 -2.54 -11.99 17.03
CA GLY A 390 -3.43 -12.63 18.00
C GLY A 390 -3.52 -14.16 17.89
N CYS A 391 -2.90 -14.78 16.86
CA CYS A 391 -2.80 -16.22 16.78
C CYS A 391 -1.95 -16.76 17.92
N VAL A 392 -2.39 -17.90 18.52
CA VAL A 392 -1.68 -18.55 19.62
C VAL A 392 -0.95 -19.79 19.11
N VAL A 393 0.34 -19.85 19.32
CA VAL A 393 1.21 -20.95 18.89
C VAL A 393 0.85 -22.22 19.69
N THR A 394 0.73 -23.36 18.99
CA THR A 394 0.32 -24.67 19.59
C THR A 394 1.47 -25.66 19.75
N LYS A 395 2.54 -25.50 18.99
CA LYS A 395 3.74 -26.37 19.01
C LYS A 395 5.00 -25.54 18.78
N PRO A 396 6.18 -26.03 19.18
CA PRO A 396 7.43 -25.27 19.01
C PRO A 396 7.69 -24.96 17.55
N VAL A 397 7.97 -23.68 17.23
CA VAL A 397 8.39 -23.22 15.91
C VAL A 397 9.76 -22.60 16.04
N LYS A 398 10.72 -23.09 15.22
CA LYS A 398 12.09 -22.58 15.23
C LYS A 398 12.17 -21.22 14.54
N LYS A 399 13.10 -20.40 15.00
CA LYS A 399 13.51 -19.17 14.32
C LYS A 399 13.73 -19.43 12.83
N ASP A 400 13.31 -18.49 11.98
CA ASP A 400 13.38 -18.52 10.51
C ASP A 400 12.51 -19.59 9.84
N SER A 401 11.69 -20.32 10.61
CA SER A 401 10.66 -21.19 10.04
C SER A 401 9.41 -20.39 9.70
N VAL A 402 8.84 -20.67 8.53
CA VAL A 402 7.53 -20.12 8.15
C VAL A 402 6.45 -20.85 8.93
N LEU A 403 5.52 -20.09 9.50
CA LEU A 403 4.38 -20.65 10.22
C LEU A 403 3.31 -21.17 9.25
N THR A 404 2.64 -22.24 9.67
CA THR A 404 1.46 -22.79 9.01
C THR A 404 0.23 -22.58 9.88
N TYR A 405 -0.97 -22.75 9.32
CA TYR A 405 -2.20 -22.77 10.12
C TYR A 405 -2.26 -23.95 11.11
N ASP A 406 -1.45 -25.01 10.90
CA ASP A 406 -1.33 -26.13 11.84
C ASP A 406 -0.46 -25.82 13.06
N ASP A 407 0.27 -24.71 13.04
CA ASP A 407 1.13 -24.27 14.13
C ASP A 407 0.43 -23.34 15.12
N VAL A 408 -0.79 -22.90 14.80
CA VAL A 408 -1.48 -21.86 15.58
C VAL A 408 -2.96 -22.13 15.78
N VAL A 409 -3.53 -21.52 16.82
CA VAL A 409 -4.99 -21.30 16.94
C VAL A 409 -5.30 -19.87 16.53
N VAL A 410 -6.14 -19.73 15.52
CA VAL A 410 -6.60 -18.43 15.00
C VAL A 410 -7.68 -17.84 15.93
N PRO A 411 -7.66 -16.54 16.24
CA PRO A 411 -8.72 -15.88 17.01
C PRO A 411 -10.08 -16.04 16.32
N LYS A 412 -11.13 -16.26 17.11
CA LYS A 412 -12.48 -16.46 16.56
C LYS A 412 -13.16 -15.14 16.21
N GLY A 413 -13.94 -15.14 15.12
CA GLY A 413 -14.91 -14.09 14.81
C GLY A 413 -14.34 -12.87 14.09
N ARG A 414 -13.07 -12.86 13.68
CA ARG A 414 -12.49 -11.75 12.91
C ARG A 414 -13.11 -11.69 11.51
N LEU A 415 -13.36 -10.46 11.05
CA LEU A 415 -13.87 -10.21 9.70
C LEU A 415 -12.86 -10.64 8.63
N ILE A 416 -11.58 -10.36 8.86
CA ILE A 416 -10.50 -10.65 7.90
C ILE A 416 -10.37 -12.13 7.58
N ASP A 417 -10.61 -13.02 8.55
CA ASP A 417 -10.56 -14.48 8.30
C ASP A 417 -11.70 -14.92 7.37
N ARG A 418 -12.90 -14.35 7.52
CA ARG A 418 -14.03 -14.61 6.62
C ARG A 418 -13.77 -14.11 5.21
N LEU A 419 -13.23 -12.89 5.09
CA LEU A 419 -12.87 -12.32 3.80
C LEU A 419 -11.78 -13.11 3.10
N MET A 420 -10.79 -13.63 3.85
CA MET A 420 -9.76 -14.49 3.30
C MET A 420 -10.34 -15.79 2.74
N VAL A 421 -11.29 -16.42 3.44
CA VAL A 421 -11.99 -17.60 2.92
C VAL A 421 -12.74 -17.30 1.62
N GLU A 422 -13.41 -16.15 1.53
CA GLU A 422 -14.05 -15.71 0.30
C GLU A 422 -13.02 -15.44 -0.82
N GLN A 423 -11.89 -14.79 -0.50
CA GLN A 423 -10.82 -14.47 -1.46
C GLN A 423 -10.19 -15.71 -2.07
N VAL A 424 -9.98 -16.74 -1.27
CA VAL A 424 -9.40 -18.00 -1.72
C VAL A 424 -10.29 -18.71 -2.75
N SER A 425 -11.56 -18.35 -2.82
CA SER A 425 -12.54 -18.91 -3.76
C SER A 425 -12.61 -18.11 -5.09
N LEU A 426 -11.82 -17.04 -5.24
CA LEU A 426 -11.71 -16.26 -6.48
C LEU A 426 -10.82 -16.99 -7.49
#